data_7ee5eed79056fc54a2e659c2dc58dedd
#
_entry.id   7ee5eed79056fc54a2e659c2dc58dedd
#
_cell.length_a   1.000
_cell.length_b   1.000
_cell.length_c   1.000
_cell.angle_alpha   90.00
_cell.angle_beta   90.00
_cell.angle_gamma   90.00
#
_symmetry.space_group_name_H-M   'P 1'
#
loop_
_entity.id
_entity.type
_entity.pdbx_description
1 polymer ?
#
loop_
_entity_poly.entity_id
_entity_poly.type
_entity_poly.pdbx_seq_one_letter_code
_entity_poly.pdbx_strand_id
1 'polypeptide(L)'
;MKLTNSQNKIFEYCIYLIAFSLFLFFFKHTLDYGRTYDDDALLDQFTRSPGDAKLISSFLYAKFHFYPVYFLTHELDNFLTFLFNFSGIEILNTKIAKFTNIFLHVTNSFLVYLFIKKILRIENNLRDNILIFLSSLIFLFHPITSQIIFNITTRNESLALFFGLLTFIYCLNNAYDKKFINYLFIALLFFLSLCSKLMTIYLAGLIPLTIFLLNFHQINLKENFKKNFDVFILLCVTFFVYYYLRSVFTEKNDIFFYDSFNDLLFYFFTSSKFYLIGLFYPFEHIYVYATNYDLNLAIILFTLFIIYSIFATYLFFNKRDPILLISVFWIIASLTLPVIFGMVDKGFPLISNLAERYQYSSVVAISIIFFWILKNLSNHLYKKTLALSFYCLILFSCIFILYDRSKVYIDNYTFMTETDEKSPKNVHRYSFSVPMRNAVKNNDWTAYKFNLYQFYQLNTKFDEVILEFLRYFIHEENEAGIKFFEDEFEKQFKDKPYGIFKLARFYVFNEEYQKAKNEIKKIFKQYDKIKKQLEASGKKVTFLDPPIDDLYFELGKINFYQKNYDKALENFKTANVINPLHATALYNAAITLKKLGLNKEATQLYKDAIEINPFLRETANNLIANTNE
;
A
#
# COMPACT_ATOMS: atom_id res chain seq x y z
N MET A 1 -39.06 -18.69 -4.27
CA MET A 1 -38.72 -20.06 -3.86
C MET A 1 -37.89 -19.96 -2.56
N LYS A 2 -38.35 -20.63 -1.50
CA LYS A 2 -37.59 -20.71 -0.24
C LYS A 2 -36.65 -21.91 -0.33
N LEU A 3 -35.37 -21.69 -0.02
CA LEU A 3 -34.36 -22.74 0.03
C LEU A 3 -34.33 -23.39 1.41
N THR A 4 -34.03 -24.68 1.49
CA THR A 4 -33.67 -25.30 2.77
C THR A 4 -32.29 -24.80 3.24
N ASN A 5 -31.95 -24.97 4.51
CA ASN A 5 -30.67 -24.53 5.04
C ASN A 5 -29.49 -25.20 4.32
N SER A 6 -29.58 -26.47 3.93
CA SER A 6 -28.55 -27.18 3.15
C SER A 6 -28.45 -26.62 1.74
N GLN A 7 -29.55 -26.39 1.05
CA GLN A 7 -29.58 -25.79 -0.28
C GLN A 7 -29.00 -24.38 -0.28
N ASN A 8 -29.30 -23.61 0.78
CA ASN A 8 -28.73 -22.25 0.90
C ASN A 8 -27.22 -22.26 1.07
N LYS A 9 -26.67 -23.18 1.89
CA LYS A 9 -25.21 -23.35 2.00
C LYS A 9 -24.56 -23.76 0.68
N ILE A 10 -25.18 -24.73 -0.03
CA ILE A 10 -24.68 -25.15 -1.36
C ILE A 10 -24.71 -23.95 -2.33
N PHE A 11 -25.79 -23.16 -2.32
CA PHE A 11 -25.90 -21.96 -3.13
C PHE A 11 -24.79 -20.95 -2.80
N GLU A 12 -24.48 -20.72 -1.52
CA GLU A 12 -23.40 -19.84 -1.08
C GLU A 12 -22.02 -20.32 -1.57
N TYR A 13 -21.73 -21.64 -1.52
CA TYR A 13 -20.51 -22.18 -2.11
C TYR A 13 -20.47 -22.00 -3.64
N CYS A 14 -21.58 -22.24 -4.32
CA CYS A 14 -21.66 -22.07 -5.76
C CYS A 14 -21.40 -20.62 -6.18
N ILE A 15 -21.99 -19.64 -5.52
CA ILE A 15 -21.75 -18.22 -5.86
C ILE A 15 -20.32 -17.79 -5.59
N TYR A 16 -19.69 -18.31 -4.53
CA TYR A 16 -18.27 -18.06 -4.27
C TYR A 16 -17.38 -18.60 -5.42
N LEU A 17 -17.62 -19.85 -5.81
CA LEU A 17 -16.88 -20.47 -6.92
C LEU A 17 -17.14 -19.76 -8.25
N ILE A 18 -18.38 -19.34 -8.52
CA ILE A 18 -18.73 -18.56 -9.71
C ILE A 18 -18.00 -17.22 -9.70
N ALA A 19 -18.01 -16.47 -8.58
CA ALA A 19 -17.32 -15.20 -8.47
C ALA A 19 -15.80 -15.37 -8.69
N PHE A 20 -15.21 -16.39 -8.10
CA PHE A 20 -13.78 -16.71 -8.25
C PHE A 20 -13.41 -17.08 -9.70
N SER A 21 -14.19 -17.98 -10.31
CA SER A 21 -13.98 -18.40 -11.70
C SER A 21 -14.17 -17.22 -12.67
N LEU A 22 -15.18 -16.41 -12.45
CA LEU A 22 -15.46 -15.24 -13.28
C LEU A 22 -14.33 -14.22 -13.18
N PHE A 23 -13.81 -13.97 -11.97
CA PHE A 23 -12.70 -13.05 -11.78
C PHE A 23 -11.42 -13.57 -12.45
N LEU A 24 -11.08 -14.85 -12.25
CA LEU A 24 -9.92 -15.45 -12.92
C LEU A 24 -10.05 -15.48 -14.44
N PHE A 25 -11.25 -15.70 -14.97
CA PHE A 25 -11.49 -15.66 -16.41
C PHE A 25 -11.03 -14.32 -17.03
N PHE A 26 -11.38 -13.19 -16.40
CA PHE A 26 -10.98 -11.87 -16.90
C PHE A 26 -9.54 -11.47 -16.53
N PHE A 27 -9.03 -11.88 -15.37
CA PHE A 27 -7.82 -11.28 -14.79
C PHE A 27 -6.67 -12.27 -14.51
N LYS A 28 -6.76 -13.56 -14.92
CA LYS A 28 -5.67 -14.54 -14.74
C LYS A 28 -4.33 -14.07 -15.33
N HIS A 29 -4.37 -13.30 -16.43
CA HIS A 29 -3.19 -12.78 -17.09
C HIS A 29 -2.36 -11.85 -16.19
N THR A 30 -2.97 -11.21 -15.21
CA THR A 30 -2.26 -10.33 -14.26
C THR A 30 -1.34 -11.08 -13.30
N LEU A 31 -1.48 -12.41 -13.19
CA LEU A 31 -0.59 -13.24 -12.40
C LEU A 31 0.85 -13.28 -12.97
N ASP A 32 0.99 -13.05 -14.27
CA ASP A 32 2.27 -13.05 -14.97
C ASP A 32 2.91 -11.65 -15.07
N TYR A 33 2.26 -10.62 -14.51
CA TYR A 33 2.77 -9.26 -14.47
C TYR A 33 3.95 -9.11 -13.51
N GLY A 34 4.86 -8.18 -13.82
CA GLY A 34 6.00 -7.83 -12.99
C GLY A 34 5.63 -7.13 -11.67
N ARG A 35 6.62 -6.61 -11.01
CA ARG A 35 6.48 -5.78 -9.80
C ARG A 35 6.19 -4.34 -10.18
N THR A 36 5.42 -3.64 -9.36
CA THR A 36 5.03 -2.25 -9.61
C THR A 36 5.14 -1.40 -8.37
N TYR A 37 5.51 -0.13 -8.52
CA TYR A 37 5.56 0.87 -7.47
C TYR A 37 6.46 0.44 -6.30
N ASP A 38 5.92 0.32 -5.09
CA ASP A 38 6.66 -0.05 -3.88
C ASP A 38 6.93 -1.56 -3.74
N ASP A 39 6.50 -2.40 -4.71
CA ASP A 39 6.62 -3.85 -4.62
C ASP A 39 8.08 -4.31 -4.49
N ASP A 40 9.02 -3.65 -5.19
CA ASP A 40 10.45 -3.98 -5.13
C ASP A 40 10.99 -3.73 -3.71
N ALA A 41 10.72 -2.55 -3.15
CA ALA A 41 11.19 -2.20 -1.82
C ALA A 41 10.64 -3.11 -0.74
N LEU A 42 9.39 -3.57 -0.88
CA LEU A 42 8.76 -4.48 0.05
C LEU A 42 9.29 -5.91 -0.11
N LEU A 43 9.25 -6.46 -1.33
CA LEU A 43 9.60 -7.85 -1.57
C LEU A 43 11.09 -8.11 -1.32
N ASP A 44 11.96 -7.15 -1.58
CA ASP A 44 13.37 -7.26 -1.25
C ASP A 44 13.65 -7.36 0.26
N GLN A 45 12.75 -6.83 1.09
CA GLN A 45 12.82 -7.03 2.54
C GLN A 45 12.43 -8.45 2.97
N PHE A 46 11.63 -9.16 2.17
CA PHE A 46 11.10 -10.50 2.46
C PHE A 46 11.83 -11.65 1.74
N THR A 47 12.80 -11.38 0.90
CA THR A 47 13.56 -12.42 0.18
C THR A 47 14.56 -13.19 1.05
N ARG A 48 14.41 -13.12 2.37
CA ARG A 48 15.26 -13.79 3.36
C ARG A 48 14.80 -15.21 3.59
N SER A 49 15.74 -16.08 4.01
CA SER A 49 15.44 -17.49 4.29
C SER A 49 14.32 -17.65 5.33
N PRO A 50 13.34 -18.53 5.09
CA PRO A 50 12.32 -18.85 6.08
C PRO A 50 12.97 -19.36 7.38
N GLY A 51 12.62 -18.78 8.52
CA GLY A 51 13.10 -19.23 9.84
C GLY A 51 14.16 -18.34 10.51
N ASP A 52 14.53 -17.21 9.93
CA ASP A 52 15.49 -16.30 10.56
C ASP A 52 14.86 -15.56 11.75
N ALA A 53 15.45 -15.69 12.95
CA ALA A 53 14.96 -15.05 14.19
C ALA A 53 14.89 -13.51 14.09
N LYS A 54 15.66 -12.89 13.17
CA LYS A 54 15.59 -11.48 12.85
C LYS A 54 14.33 -11.09 12.07
N LEU A 55 13.65 -12.04 11.47
CA LEU A 55 12.35 -11.84 10.84
C LEU A 55 11.32 -11.31 11.82
N ILE A 56 11.25 -11.91 13.02
CA ILE A 56 10.36 -11.47 14.11
C ILE A 56 10.71 -10.05 14.54
N SER A 57 12.00 -9.69 14.60
CA SER A 57 12.43 -8.34 14.98
C SER A 57 12.13 -7.31 13.89
N SER A 58 12.32 -7.62 12.59
CA SER A 58 11.93 -6.71 11.50
C SER A 58 10.42 -6.58 11.36
N PHE A 59 9.68 -7.60 11.72
CA PHE A 59 8.24 -7.68 11.81
C PHE A 59 7.67 -6.80 12.96
N LEU A 60 8.33 -6.80 14.12
CA LEU A 60 7.96 -5.98 15.27
C LEU A 60 8.48 -4.53 15.16
N TYR A 61 9.59 -4.33 14.47
CA TYR A 61 10.28 -3.04 14.30
C TYR A 61 10.08 -2.42 12.90
N ALA A 62 8.92 -2.63 12.27
CA ALA A 62 8.57 -1.83 11.10
C ALA A 62 8.54 -0.33 11.50
N LYS A 63 9.60 0.39 11.14
CA LYS A 63 9.95 1.75 11.61
C LYS A 63 8.79 2.74 11.58
N PHE A 64 7.90 2.60 10.59
CA PHE A 64 6.83 3.56 10.35
C PHE A 64 5.41 2.97 10.51
N HIS A 65 5.25 1.64 10.43
CA HIS A 65 3.94 1.03 10.37
C HIS A 65 3.89 -0.28 11.15
N PHE A 66 3.04 -0.35 12.16
CA PHE A 66 2.76 -1.57 12.90
C PHE A 66 1.62 -2.34 12.21
N TYR A 67 1.97 -3.18 11.21
CA TYR A 67 1.03 -4.02 10.45
C TYR A 67 1.44 -5.50 10.46
N PRO A 68 1.47 -6.17 11.62
CA PRO A 68 2.00 -7.52 11.76
C PRO A 68 1.27 -8.56 10.89
N VAL A 69 -0.05 -8.46 10.73
CA VAL A 69 -0.83 -9.40 9.91
C VAL A 69 -0.47 -9.28 8.43
N TYR A 70 -0.25 -8.08 7.95
CA TYR A 70 0.19 -7.83 6.58
C TYR A 70 1.53 -8.49 6.28
N PHE A 71 2.53 -8.27 7.14
CA PHE A 71 3.83 -8.90 6.99
C PHE A 71 3.76 -10.42 7.05
N LEU A 72 2.97 -10.98 7.97
CA LEU A 72 2.79 -12.42 8.10
C LEU A 72 2.25 -13.08 6.81
N THR A 73 1.37 -12.39 6.08
CA THR A 73 0.85 -12.93 4.81
C THR A 73 1.89 -12.93 3.70
N HIS A 74 2.85 -12.01 3.69
CA HIS A 74 3.96 -12.05 2.74
C HIS A 74 4.97 -13.13 3.08
N GLU A 75 5.20 -13.40 4.37
CA GLU A 75 6.01 -14.55 4.79
C GLU A 75 5.36 -15.87 4.41
N LEU A 76 4.04 -15.97 4.48
CA LEU A 76 3.32 -17.13 4.00
C LEU A 76 3.50 -17.33 2.48
N ASP A 77 3.45 -16.26 1.70
CA ASP A 77 3.72 -16.31 0.26
C ASP A 77 5.15 -16.80 -0.04
N ASN A 78 6.14 -16.32 0.72
CA ASN A 78 7.52 -16.77 0.61
C ASN A 78 7.66 -18.25 0.94
N PHE A 79 7.03 -18.69 2.02
CA PHE A 79 7.03 -20.10 2.43
C PHE A 79 6.35 -20.99 1.38
N LEU A 80 5.23 -20.60 0.82
CA LEU A 80 4.57 -21.31 -0.26
C LEU A 80 5.44 -21.37 -1.51
N THR A 81 6.09 -20.27 -1.88
CA THR A 81 7.04 -20.22 -2.99
C THR A 81 8.17 -21.21 -2.79
N PHE A 82 8.74 -21.25 -1.57
CA PHE A 82 9.78 -22.21 -1.21
C PHE A 82 9.28 -23.66 -1.34
N LEU A 83 8.10 -23.98 -0.82
CA LEU A 83 7.53 -25.34 -0.90
C LEU A 83 7.30 -25.78 -2.34
N PHE A 84 6.77 -24.90 -3.20
CA PHE A 84 6.57 -25.25 -4.62
C PHE A 84 7.89 -25.47 -5.33
N ASN A 85 8.87 -24.60 -5.16
CA ASN A 85 10.19 -24.74 -5.76
C ASN A 85 10.92 -26.00 -5.25
N PHE A 86 10.78 -26.34 -3.96
CA PHE A 86 11.33 -27.57 -3.39
C PHE A 86 10.67 -28.83 -3.99
N SER A 87 9.39 -28.76 -4.34
CA SER A 87 8.67 -29.86 -5.01
C SER A 87 8.95 -29.97 -6.53
N GLY A 88 9.84 -29.13 -7.07
CA GLY A 88 10.19 -29.10 -8.49
C GLY A 88 9.26 -28.28 -9.37
N ILE A 89 8.35 -27.51 -8.78
CA ILE A 89 7.47 -26.58 -9.49
C ILE A 89 8.07 -25.18 -9.37
N GLU A 90 8.78 -24.72 -10.40
CA GLU A 90 9.33 -23.38 -10.43
C GLU A 90 8.21 -22.32 -10.48
N ILE A 91 8.03 -21.61 -9.39
CA ILE A 91 7.04 -20.53 -9.29
C ILE A 91 7.69 -19.27 -8.73
N LEU A 92 7.31 -18.12 -9.30
CA LEU A 92 7.80 -16.83 -8.82
C LEU A 92 7.00 -16.37 -7.59
N ASN A 93 7.67 -15.81 -6.60
CA ASN A 93 7.02 -15.23 -5.41
C ASN A 93 5.98 -14.15 -5.79
N THR A 94 6.28 -13.32 -6.78
CA THR A 94 5.33 -12.31 -7.32
C THR A 94 4.02 -12.94 -7.77
N LYS A 95 4.06 -14.11 -8.40
CA LYS A 95 2.87 -14.82 -8.89
C LYS A 95 2.00 -15.32 -7.74
N ILE A 96 2.61 -15.87 -6.69
CA ILE A 96 1.90 -16.29 -5.47
C ILE A 96 1.32 -15.08 -4.76
N ALA A 97 2.09 -14.01 -4.59
CA ALA A 97 1.64 -12.80 -3.92
C ALA A 97 0.45 -12.14 -4.65
N LYS A 98 0.46 -12.08 -5.99
CA LYS A 98 -0.68 -11.60 -6.77
C LYS A 98 -1.88 -12.52 -6.67
N PHE A 99 -1.68 -13.83 -6.68
CA PHE A 99 -2.77 -14.79 -6.47
C PHE A 99 -3.41 -14.59 -5.08
N THR A 100 -2.62 -14.40 -4.04
CA THR A 100 -3.12 -14.10 -2.68
C THR A 100 -3.96 -12.83 -2.65
N ASN A 101 -3.55 -11.76 -3.35
CA ASN A 101 -4.34 -10.52 -3.45
C ASN A 101 -5.69 -10.76 -4.15
N ILE A 102 -5.70 -11.48 -5.27
CA ILE A 102 -6.91 -11.87 -6.00
C ILE A 102 -7.81 -12.72 -5.11
N PHE A 103 -7.27 -13.73 -4.45
CA PHE A 103 -8.02 -14.60 -3.55
C PHE A 103 -8.69 -13.81 -2.41
N LEU A 104 -7.95 -12.92 -1.76
CA LEU A 104 -8.47 -12.05 -0.70
C LEU A 104 -9.57 -11.12 -1.23
N HIS A 105 -9.39 -10.54 -2.43
CA HIS A 105 -10.37 -9.64 -3.01
C HIS A 105 -11.69 -10.36 -3.34
N VAL A 106 -11.64 -11.54 -3.96
CA VAL A 106 -12.82 -12.36 -4.23
C VAL A 106 -13.50 -12.79 -2.92
N THR A 107 -12.71 -13.15 -1.91
CA THR A 107 -13.25 -13.51 -0.58
C THR A 107 -13.91 -12.30 0.07
N ASN A 108 -13.36 -11.10 -0.05
CA ASN A 108 -14.01 -9.86 0.42
C ASN A 108 -15.34 -9.61 -0.29
N SER A 109 -15.42 -9.83 -1.61
CA SER A 109 -16.70 -9.74 -2.34
C SER A 109 -17.75 -10.72 -1.79
N PHE A 110 -17.32 -11.93 -1.45
CA PHE A 110 -18.22 -12.90 -0.81
C PHE A 110 -18.61 -12.48 0.62
N LEU A 111 -17.70 -11.91 1.39
CA LEU A 111 -18.04 -11.34 2.70
C LEU A 111 -19.00 -10.15 2.58
N VAL A 112 -18.89 -9.34 1.53
CA VAL A 112 -19.88 -8.28 1.24
C VAL A 112 -21.25 -8.89 0.96
N TYR A 113 -21.32 -9.98 0.18
CA TYR A 113 -22.56 -10.73 -0.01
C TYR A 113 -23.16 -11.19 1.35
N LEU A 114 -22.35 -11.84 2.19
CA LEU A 114 -22.80 -12.31 3.52
C LEU A 114 -23.21 -11.15 4.42
N PHE A 115 -22.47 -10.04 4.40
CA PHE A 115 -22.78 -8.84 5.16
C PHE A 115 -24.13 -8.23 4.76
N ILE A 116 -24.37 -8.02 3.45
CA ILE A 116 -25.64 -7.49 2.94
C ILE A 116 -26.80 -8.42 3.32
N LYS A 117 -26.59 -9.74 3.19
CA LYS A 117 -27.59 -10.73 3.61
C LYS A 117 -27.96 -10.60 5.09
N LYS A 118 -26.97 -10.33 5.95
CA LYS A 118 -27.16 -10.18 7.40
C LYS A 118 -27.86 -8.88 7.79
N ILE A 119 -27.46 -7.73 7.22
CA ILE A 119 -28.13 -6.46 7.52
C ILE A 119 -29.59 -6.44 7.06
N LEU A 120 -29.90 -7.19 6.00
CA LEU A 120 -31.27 -7.31 5.47
C LEU A 120 -32.12 -8.34 6.23
N ARG A 121 -31.50 -9.16 7.07
CA ARG A 121 -32.18 -10.29 7.77
C ARG A 121 -32.91 -11.21 6.79
N ILE A 122 -32.34 -11.41 5.59
CA ILE A 122 -32.91 -12.25 4.54
C ILE A 122 -32.61 -13.70 4.87
N GLU A 123 -33.68 -14.46 5.05
CA GLU A 123 -33.64 -15.90 5.22
C GLU A 123 -33.99 -16.60 3.90
N ASN A 124 -33.11 -17.45 3.39
CA ASN A 124 -33.33 -18.51 2.40
C ASN A 124 -34.24 -18.18 1.18
N ASN A 125 -34.39 -16.91 0.80
CA ASN A 125 -35.11 -16.50 -0.40
C ASN A 125 -34.16 -16.45 -1.61
N LEU A 126 -34.36 -17.37 -2.57
CA LEU A 126 -33.47 -17.49 -3.74
C LEU A 126 -33.38 -16.17 -4.55
N ARG A 127 -34.53 -15.47 -4.74
CA ARG A 127 -34.54 -14.20 -5.49
C ARG A 127 -33.65 -13.16 -4.82
N ASP A 128 -33.82 -12.97 -3.52
CA ASP A 128 -33.08 -11.94 -2.80
C ASP A 128 -31.60 -12.33 -2.71
N ASN A 129 -31.28 -13.61 -2.54
CA ASN A 129 -29.91 -14.09 -2.60
C ASN A 129 -29.23 -13.81 -3.95
N ILE A 130 -29.96 -13.96 -5.07
CA ILE A 130 -29.43 -13.62 -6.40
C ILE A 130 -29.20 -12.10 -6.51
N LEU A 131 -30.13 -11.26 -6.02
CA LEU A 131 -29.97 -9.81 -6.06
C LEU A 131 -28.79 -9.34 -5.20
N ILE A 132 -28.58 -9.96 -4.04
CA ILE A 132 -27.41 -9.68 -3.19
C ILE A 132 -26.12 -10.10 -3.89
N PHE A 133 -26.11 -11.28 -4.52
CA PHE A 133 -24.94 -11.72 -5.30
C PHE A 133 -24.63 -10.76 -6.45
N LEU A 134 -25.63 -10.38 -7.24
CA LEU A 134 -25.44 -9.38 -8.30
C LEU A 134 -24.86 -8.08 -7.72
N SER A 135 -25.36 -7.59 -6.59
CA SER A 135 -24.82 -6.37 -5.99
C SER A 135 -23.38 -6.54 -5.46
N SER A 136 -22.99 -7.73 -4.99
CA SER A 136 -21.61 -8.00 -4.59
C SER A 136 -20.63 -8.07 -5.77
N LEU A 137 -21.11 -8.36 -7.00
CA LEU A 137 -20.29 -8.28 -8.21
C LEU A 137 -19.87 -6.83 -8.52
N ILE A 138 -20.64 -5.82 -8.07
CA ILE A 138 -20.18 -4.42 -8.17
C ILE A 138 -18.94 -4.22 -7.32
N PHE A 139 -18.88 -4.74 -6.09
CA PHE A 139 -17.64 -4.70 -5.30
C PHE A 139 -16.48 -5.41 -6.01
N LEU A 140 -16.76 -6.60 -6.56
CA LEU A 140 -15.76 -7.43 -7.23
C LEU A 140 -15.11 -6.74 -8.43
N PHE A 141 -15.88 -5.98 -9.22
CA PHE A 141 -15.42 -5.40 -10.47
C PHE A 141 -15.32 -3.87 -10.45
N HIS A 142 -15.51 -3.23 -9.30
CA HIS A 142 -15.42 -1.77 -9.23
C HIS A 142 -14.00 -1.30 -9.59
N PRO A 143 -13.83 -0.37 -10.54
CA PRO A 143 -12.50 0.01 -11.03
C PRO A 143 -11.54 0.54 -9.98
N ILE A 144 -12.06 1.15 -8.91
CA ILE A 144 -11.25 1.70 -7.82
C ILE A 144 -10.47 0.63 -7.05
N THR A 145 -10.88 -0.65 -7.16
CA THR A 145 -10.22 -1.78 -6.52
C THR A 145 -8.93 -2.20 -7.23
N SER A 146 -8.64 -1.66 -8.43
CA SER A 146 -7.50 -2.03 -9.26
C SER A 146 -6.16 -2.01 -8.52
N GLN A 147 -5.90 -0.94 -7.76
CA GLN A 147 -4.66 -0.81 -6.99
C GLN A 147 -4.53 -1.91 -5.92
N ILE A 148 -5.64 -2.28 -5.27
CA ILE A 148 -5.65 -3.32 -4.23
C ILE A 148 -5.40 -4.70 -4.80
N ILE A 149 -5.90 -4.97 -6.00
CA ILE A 149 -5.82 -6.29 -6.62
C ILE A 149 -4.46 -6.52 -7.26
N PHE A 150 -3.96 -5.52 -8.03
CA PHE A 150 -2.83 -5.71 -8.92
C PHE A 150 -1.49 -5.26 -8.33
N ASN A 151 -1.49 -4.43 -7.29
CA ASN A 151 -0.29 -4.04 -6.56
C ASN A 151 -0.14 -4.88 -5.29
N ILE A 152 1.03 -5.48 -5.11
CA ILE A 152 1.30 -6.44 -4.01
C ILE A 152 1.32 -5.71 -2.66
N THR A 153 1.89 -4.51 -2.62
CA THR A 153 2.09 -3.73 -1.37
C THR A 153 0.80 -3.23 -0.74
N THR A 154 -0.31 -3.20 -1.48
CA THR A 154 -1.60 -2.68 -0.98
C THR A 154 -2.50 -3.74 -0.34
N ARG A 155 -2.01 -4.96 -0.15
CA ARG A 155 -2.72 -6.08 0.50
C ARG A 155 -3.25 -5.73 1.90
N ASN A 156 -2.57 -4.84 2.60
CA ASN A 156 -2.98 -4.37 3.93
C ASN A 156 -4.42 -3.85 3.96
N GLU A 157 -4.87 -3.16 2.92
CA GLU A 157 -6.26 -2.68 2.80
C GLU A 157 -7.26 -3.85 2.65
N SER A 158 -6.90 -4.84 1.83
CA SER A 158 -7.73 -6.03 1.60
C SER A 158 -7.88 -6.87 2.86
N LEU A 159 -6.78 -7.09 3.60
CA LEU A 159 -6.77 -7.80 4.89
C LEU A 159 -7.56 -7.06 5.95
N ALA A 160 -7.40 -5.74 6.01
CA ALA A 160 -8.11 -4.91 6.98
C ALA A 160 -9.63 -4.98 6.77
N LEU A 161 -10.09 -4.92 5.51
CA LEU A 161 -11.50 -5.09 5.18
C LEU A 161 -11.98 -6.53 5.45
N PHE A 162 -11.17 -7.56 5.14
CA PHE A 162 -11.48 -8.95 5.41
C PHE A 162 -11.82 -9.18 6.90
N PHE A 163 -10.90 -8.83 7.79
CA PHE A 163 -11.14 -8.97 9.22
C PHE A 163 -12.20 -7.99 9.73
N GLY A 164 -12.31 -6.81 9.14
CA GLY A 164 -13.34 -5.83 9.46
C GLY A 164 -14.75 -6.35 9.15
N LEU A 165 -14.97 -6.94 7.97
CA LEU A 165 -16.26 -7.55 7.61
C LEU A 165 -16.57 -8.78 8.46
N LEU A 166 -15.57 -9.61 8.78
CA LEU A 166 -15.76 -10.73 9.72
C LEU A 166 -16.18 -10.23 11.10
N THR A 167 -15.52 -9.17 11.62
CA THR A 167 -15.92 -8.52 12.88
C THR A 167 -17.38 -8.07 12.81
N PHE A 168 -17.74 -7.41 11.73
CA PHE A 168 -19.07 -6.86 11.53
C PHE A 168 -20.14 -7.96 11.49
N ILE A 169 -19.92 -8.98 10.65
CA ILE A 169 -20.84 -10.12 10.51
C ILE A 169 -20.98 -10.87 11.84
N TYR A 170 -19.87 -11.06 12.56
CA TYR A 170 -19.89 -11.73 13.85
C TYR A 170 -20.65 -10.91 14.92
N CYS A 171 -20.46 -9.58 14.94
CA CYS A 171 -21.22 -8.68 15.81
C CYS A 171 -22.72 -8.73 15.51
N LEU A 172 -23.13 -8.71 14.22
CA LEU A 172 -24.54 -8.80 13.85
C LEU A 172 -25.20 -10.10 14.32
N ASN A 173 -24.43 -11.19 14.44
CA ASN A 173 -24.94 -12.48 14.91
C ASN A 173 -24.96 -12.61 16.44
N ASN A 174 -23.97 -12.05 17.14
CA ASN A 174 -23.66 -12.43 18.52
C ASN A 174 -23.58 -11.24 19.50
N ALA A 175 -23.78 -9.99 19.06
CA ALA A 175 -23.63 -8.81 19.91
C ALA A 175 -24.54 -8.81 21.16
N TYR A 176 -25.66 -9.53 21.10
CA TYR A 176 -26.59 -9.64 22.21
C TYR A 176 -26.41 -10.91 23.06
N ASP A 177 -25.59 -11.86 22.62
CA ASP A 177 -25.19 -13.02 23.40
C ASP A 177 -23.98 -12.66 24.26
N LYS A 178 -24.22 -12.31 25.52
CA LYS A 178 -23.23 -11.83 26.49
C LYS A 178 -22.22 -12.88 26.95
N LYS A 179 -21.95 -13.90 26.13
CA LYS A 179 -20.91 -14.88 26.44
C LYS A 179 -19.53 -14.24 26.25
N PHE A 180 -18.65 -14.44 27.22
CA PHE A 180 -17.27 -13.94 27.18
C PHE A 180 -16.55 -14.33 25.89
N ILE A 181 -16.75 -15.55 25.39
CA ILE A 181 -16.13 -16.04 24.17
C ILE A 181 -16.51 -15.20 22.93
N ASN A 182 -17.75 -14.67 22.86
CA ASN A 182 -18.19 -13.84 21.75
C ASN A 182 -17.48 -12.47 21.78
N TYR A 183 -17.35 -11.86 22.96
CA TYR A 183 -16.61 -10.62 23.12
C TYR A 183 -15.11 -10.81 22.77
N LEU A 184 -14.53 -11.94 23.19
CA LEU A 184 -13.12 -12.26 22.84
C LEU A 184 -12.94 -12.38 21.33
N PHE A 185 -13.85 -13.07 20.63
CA PHE A 185 -13.78 -13.20 19.17
C PHE A 185 -13.98 -11.87 18.45
N ILE A 186 -14.91 -11.02 18.89
CA ILE A 186 -15.11 -9.67 18.34
C ILE A 186 -13.82 -8.85 18.49
N ALA A 187 -13.25 -8.85 19.71
CA ALA A 187 -12.01 -8.13 19.99
C ALA A 187 -10.84 -8.65 19.15
N LEU A 188 -10.69 -9.98 19.02
CA LEU A 188 -9.63 -10.60 18.22
C LEU A 188 -9.76 -10.23 16.74
N LEU A 189 -10.93 -10.38 16.13
CA LEU A 189 -11.14 -10.07 14.71
C LEU A 189 -10.90 -8.58 14.43
N PHE A 190 -11.40 -7.70 15.30
CA PHE A 190 -11.14 -6.27 15.16
C PHE A 190 -9.67 -5.89 15.37
N PHE A 191 -9.01 -6.52 16.33
CA PHE A 191 -7.57 -6.35 16.54
C PHE A 191 -6.76 -6.78 15.30
N LEU A 192 -7.09 -7.91 14.67
CA LEU A 192 -6.47 -8.36 13.42
C LEU A 192 -6.72 -7.38 12.26
N SER A 193 -7.90 -6.76 12.20
CA SER A 193 -8.21 -5.70 11.24
C SER A 193 -7.29 -4.49 11.44
N LEU A 194 -7.13 -4.01 12.67
CA LEU A 194 -6.22 -2.91 13.02
C LEU A 194 -4.74 -3.25 12.76
N CYS A 195 -4.33 -4.49 13.07
CA CYS A 195 -2.99 -5.02 12.77
C CYS A 195 -2.73 -5.20 11.27
N SER A 196 -3.76 -5.15 10.43
CA SER A 196 -3.63 -5.11 8.97
C SER A 196 -3.52 -3.66 8.48
N LYS A 197 -4.38 -2.75 8.96
CA LYS A 197 -4.38 -1.33 8.64
C LYS A 197 -5.14 -0.51 9.67
N LEU A 198 -4.52 0.53 10.21
CA LEU A 198 -5.15 1.42 11.20
C LEU A 198 -6.43 2.09 10.68
N MET A 199 -6.55 2.31 9.38
CA MET A 199 -7.70 2.99 8.77
C MET A 199 -9.05 2.36 9.11
N THR A 200 -9.10 1.09 9.51
CA THR A 200 -10.35 0.40 9.90
C THR A 200 -10.88 0.77 11.29
N ILE A 201 -10.23 1.68 12.01
CA ILE A 201 -10.72 2.19 13.31
C ILE A 201 -12.16 2.73 13.22
N TYR A 202 -12.59 3.26 12.07
CA TYR A 202 -13.97 3.75 11.89
C TYR A 202 -15.03 2.67 12.18
N LEU A 203 -14.68 1.39 12.08
CA LEU A 203 -15.58 0.28 12.41
C LEU A 203 -15.99 0.28 13.89
N ALA A 204 -15.17 0.84 14.79
CA ALA A 204 -15.53 0.96 16.19
C ALA A 204 -16.80 1.81 16.41
N GLY A 205 -17.03 2.81 15.56
CA GLY A 205 -18.26 3.60 15.56
C GLY A 205 -19.34 3.04 14.63
N LEU A 206 -18.95 2.58 13.44
CA LEU A 206 -19.90 2.15 12.40
C LEU A 206 -20.65 0.86 12.77
N ILE A 207 -20.01 -0.11 13.42
CA ILE A 207 -20.65 -1.38 13.83
C ILE A 207 -21.80 -1.11 14.81
N PRO A 208 -21.58 -0.47 15.98
CA PRO A 208 -22.66 -0.21 16.92
C PRO A 208 -23.72 0.72 16.34
N LEU A 209 -23.35 1.70 15.52
CA LEU A 209 -24.30 2.58 14.83
C LEU A 209 -25.21 1.78 13.88
N THR A 210 -24.65 0.88 13.09
CA THR A 210 -25.45 0.03 12.17
C THR A 210 -26.42 -0.85 12.95
N ILE A 211 -25.96 -1.51 14.02
CA ILE A 211 -26.82 -2.34 14.87
C ILE A 211 -27.92 -1.47 15.51
N PHE A 212 -27.58 -0.26 15.93
CA PHE A 212 -28.55 0.69 16.48
C PHE A 212 -29.61 1.09 15.45
N LEU A 213 -29.22 1.40 14.21
CA LEU A 213 -30.15 1.78 13.13
C LEU A 213 -31.05 0.62 12.73
N LEU A 214 -30.55 -0.62 12.65
CA LEU A 214 -31.34 -1.82 12.33
C LEU A 214 -32.41 -2.11 13.36
N ASN A 215 -32.22 -1.72 14.62
CA ASN A 215 -33.10 -1.97 15.72
C ASN A 215 -33.90 -0.73 16.16
N PHE A 216 -33.70 0.43 15.56
CA PHE A 216 -34.25 1.72 15.98
C PHE A 216 -35.77 1.70 16.12
N HIS A 217 -36.47 1.12 15.14
CA HIS A 217 -37.94 1.02 15.13
C HIS A 217 -38.50 -0.23 15.81
N GLN A 218 -37.63 -1.11 16.34
CA GLN A 218 -38.05 -2.42 16.89
C GLN A 218 -37.93 -2.49 18.41
N ILE A 219 -37.00 -1.74 19.01
CA ILE A 219 -36.64 -1.78 20.42
C ILE A 219 -36.68 -0.35 20.98
N ASN A 220 -37.01 -0.22 22.28
CA ASN A 220 -36.93 1.09 22.95
C ASN A 220 -35.54 1.68 22.83
N LEU A 221 -35.47 2.99 22.55
CA LEU A 221 -34.20 3.71 22.29
C LEU A 221 -33.17 3.53 23.42
N LYS A 222 -33.60 3.61 24.68
CA LYS A 222 -32.73 3.45 25.85
C LYS A 222 -32.15 2.02 25.91
N GLU A 223 -32.96 1.02 25.63
CA GLU A 223 -32.52 -0.38 25.60
C GLU A 223 -31.58 -0.65 24.42
N ASN A 224 -31.94 -0.13 23.24
CA ASN A 224 -31.11 -0.24 22.03
C ASN A 224 -29.75 0.38 22.26
N PHE A 225 -29.68 1.59 22.82
CA PHE A 225 -28.44 2.26 23.15
C PHE A 225 -27.59 1.42 24.13
N LYS A 226 -28.20 0.96 25.25
CA LYS A 226 -27.50 0.17 26.27
C LYS A 226 -26.92 -1.12 25.69
N LYS A 227 -27.66 -1.81 24.82
CA LYS A 227 -27.19 -3.06 24.19
C LYS A 227 -26.01 -2.85 23.24
N ASN A 228 -25.95 -1.72 22.57
CA ASN A 228 -24.87 -1.39 21.62
C ASN A 228 -23.65 -0.77 22.28
N PHE A 229 -23.83 -0.18 23.47
CA PHE A 229 -22.76 0.49 24.20
C PHE A 229 -21.67 -0.48 24.66
N ASP A 230 -22.03 -1.71 25.06
CA ASP A 230 -21.08 -2.75 25.45
C ASP A 230 -20.13 -3.09 24.27
N VAL A 231 -20.66 -3.22 23.06
CA VAL A 231 -19.88 -3.48 21.84
C VAL A 231 -19.00 -2.29 21.50
N PHE A 232 -19.51 -1.07 21.61
CA PHE A 232 -18.74 0.15 21.37
C PHE A 232 -17.54 0.24 22.31
N ILE A 233 -17.74 0.04 23.63
CA ILE A 233 -16.65 0.06 24.60
C ILE A 233 -15.61 -1.01 24.29
N LEU A 234 -16.05 -2.25 23.97
CA LEU A 234 -15.14 -3.34 23.63
C LEU A 234 -14.24 -2.98 22.47
N LEU A 235 -14.79 -2.41 21.39
CA LEU A 235 -14.02 -2.00 20.21
C LEU A 235 -13.08 -0.84 20.54
N CYS A 236 -13.51 0.13 21.36
CA CYS A 236 -12.63 1.22 21.83
C CYS A 236 -11.47 0.68 22.66
N VAL A 237 -11.73 -0.23 23.62
CA VAL A 237 -10.67 -0.85 24.42
C VAL A 237 -9.69 -1.61 23.54
N THR A 238 -10.20 -2.38 22.58
CA THR A 238 -9.34 -3.11 21.61
C THR A 238 -8.46 -2.14 20.80
N PHE A 239 -9.01 -1.01 20.37
CA PHE A 239 -8.24 0.03 19.70
C PHE A 239 -7.14 0.61 20.59
N PHE A 240 -7.42 0.92 21.86
CA PHE A 240 -6.40 1.44 22.79
C PHE A 240 -5.28 0.43 23.04
N VAL A 241 -5.62 -0.87 23.14
CA VAL A 241 -4.60 -1.94 23.25
C VAL A 241 -3.71 -1.96 22.01
N TYR A 242 -4.31 -1.92 20.80
CA TYR A 242 -3.55 -1.83 19.54
C TYR A 242 -2.67 -0.57 19.50
N TYR A 243 -3.22 0.58 19.86
CA TYR A 243 -2.50 1.85 19.82
C TYR A 243 -1.31 1.87 20.81
N TYR A 244 -1.50 1.29 22.00
CA TYR A 244 -0.41 1.11 22.95
C TYR A 244 0.70 0.22 22.39
N LEU A 245 0.36 -0.94 21.82
CA LEU A 245 1.35 -1.83 21.19
C LEU A 245 2.07 -1.13 20.05
N ARG A 246 1.32 -0.44 19.18
CA ARG A 246 1.93 0.37 18.12
C ARG A 246 2.92 1.39 18.67
N SER A 247 2.58 2.11 19.73
CA SER A 247 3.47 3.13 20.32
C SER A 247 4.76 2.56 20.91
N VAL A 248 4.77 1.26 21.29
CA VAL A 248 5.95 0.54 21.77
C VAL A 248 6.86 0.12 20.63
N PHE A 249 6.28 -0.27 19.48
CA PHE A 249 7.01 -0.89 18.37
C PHE A 249 7.32 0.07 17.21
N THR A 250 6.70 1.27 17.15
CA THR A 250 6.98 2.24 16.09
C THR A 250 7.65 3.49 16.66
N GLU A 251 8.51 4.11 15.85
CA GLU A 251 9.05 5.43 16.19
C GLU A 251 7.93 6.48 16.10
N LYS A 252 7.98 7.48 16.98
CA LYS A 252 7.06 8.60 16.94
C LYS A 252 7.35 9.43 15.70
N ASN A 253 6.42 9.46 14.78
CA ASN A 253 6.41 10.44 13.71
C ASN A 253 5.72 11.70 14.23
N ASP A 254 6.33 12.85 14.05
CA ASP A 254 5.68 14.12 14.32
C ASP A 254 4.54 14.30 13.31
N ILE A 255 3.33 14.39 13.82
CA ILE A 255 2.15 14.68 13.01
C ILE A 255 2.10 16.20 12.86
N PHE A 256 2.32 16.70 11.66
CA PHE A 256 2.24 18.11 11.35
C PHE A 256 0.82 18.45 10.91
N PHE A 257 0.20 19.44 11.58
CA PHE A 257 -1.05 20.04 11.15
C PHE A 257 -0.78 21.32 10.36
N TYR A 258 -1.70 21.71 9.49
CA TYR A 258 -1.61 22.96 8.74
C TYR A 258 -1.67 24.16 9.67
N ASP A 259 -0.92 25.22 9.33
CA ASP A 259 -0.80 26.42 10.15
C ASP A 259 -2.02 27.35 10.01
N SER A 260 -2.83 27.16 8.96
CA SER A 260 -3.99 28.01 8.64
C SER A 260 -5.27 27.19 8.55
N PHE A 261 -6.35 27.70 9.12
CA PHE A 261 -7.69 27.12 8.98
C PHE A 261 -8.17 27.07 7.52
N ASN A 262 -7.78 28.06 6.70
CA ASN A 262 -8.11 28.10 5.28
C ASN A 262 -7.43 26.95 4.52
N ASP A 263 -6.18 26.65 4.83
CA ASP A 263 -5.47 25.50 4.25
C ASP A 263 -6.17 24.20 4.64
N LEU A 264 -6.54 24.06 5.90
CA LEU A 264 -7.29 22.91 6.39
C LEU A 264 -8.58 22.70 5.59
N LEU A 265 -9.39 23.74 5.38
CA LEU A 265 -10.61 23.67 4.59
C LEU A 265 -10.32 23.32 3.12
N PHE A 266 -9.29 23.94 2.53
CA PHE A 266 -8.90 23.67 1.16
C PHE A 266 -8.55 22.18 0.94
N TYR A 267 -7.76 21.61 1.84
CA TYR A 267 -7.38 20.19 1.76
C TYR A 267 -8.55 19.25 2.06
N PHE A 268 -9.43 19.63 3.00
CA PHE A 268 -10.65 18.87 3.26
C PHE A 268 -11.52 18.77 2.00
N PHE A 269 -11.79 19.89 1.33
CA PHE A 269 -12.60 19.89 0.12
C PHE A 269 -11.90 19.16 -1.04
N THR A 270 -10.60 19.36 -1.21
CA THR A 270 -9.81 18.68 -2.26
C THR A 270 -9.81 17.17 -2.06
N SER A 271 -9.56 16.69 -0.85
CA SER A 271 -9.56 15.27 -0.52
C SER A 271 -10.97 14.65 -0.67
N SER A 272 -12.00 15.34 -0.15
CA SER A 272 -13.39 14.87 -0.27
C SER A 272 -13.82 14.77 -1.73
N LYS A 273 -13.46 15.77 -2.55
CA LYS A 273 -13.68 15.79 -3.98
C LYS A 273 -13.03 14.58 -4.67
N PHE A 274 -11.74 14.34 -4.42
CA PHE A 274 -11.01 13.21 -4.98
C PHE A 274 -11.72 11.88 -4.70
N TYR A 275 -12.09 11.67 -3.43
CA TYR A 275 -12.71 10.40 -3.04
C TYR A 275 -14.14 10.25 -3.57
N LEU A 276 -14.95 11.29 -3.60
CA LEU A 276 -16.30 11.19 -4.15
C LEU A 276 -16.29 10.97 -5.66
N ILE A 277 -15.39 11.64 -6.41
CA ILE A 277 -15.25 11.40 -7.85
C ILE A 277 -14.84 9.95 -8.09
N GLY A 278 -13.77 9.46 -7.46
CA GLY A 278 -13.31 8.09 -7.64
C GLY A 278 -14.40 7.05 -7.35
N LEU A 279 -15.24 7.30 -6.34
CA LEU A 279 -16.29 6.37 -5.93
C LEU A 279 -17.50 6.33 -6.89
N PHE A 280 -17.93 7.48 -7.42
CA PHE A 280 -19.15 7.60 -8.23
C PHE A 280 -18.88 7.78 -9.72
N TYR A 281 -17.67 8.22 -10.11
CA TYR A 281 -17.26 8.46 -11.48
C TYR A 281 -15.85 7.89 -11.74
N PRO A 282 -15.68 6.55 -11.70
CA PRO A 282 -14.36 5.90 -11.75
C PRO A 282 -13.80 5.80 -13.18
N PHE A 283 -14.12 6.74 -14.09
CA PHE A 283 -13.68 6.72 -15.48
C PHE A 283 -12.30 7.33 -15.67
N GLU A 284 -11.92 8.30 -14.85
CA GLU A 284 -10.61 8.91 -14.90
C GLU A 284 -9.63 8.13 -14.02
N HIS A 285 -8.48 7.83 -14.61
CA HIS A 285 -7.42 7.12 -13.89
C HIS A 285 -6.45 8.11 -13.31
N ILE A 286 -6.31 8.09 -11.99
CA ILE A 286 -5.23 8.77 -11.33
C ILE A 286 -4.71 7.87 -10.22
N TYR A 287 -3.57 7.26 -10.49
CA TYR A 287 -2.97 6.30 -9.56
C TYR A 287 -2.36 6.97 -8.34
N VAL A 288 -1.84 8.19 -8.54
CA VAL A 288 -1.17 8.95 -7.50
C VAL A 288 -1.45 10.43 -7.78
N TYR A 289 -2.19 11.09 -6.89
CA TYR A 289 -2.12 12.54 -6.67
C TYR A 289 -2.61 13.46 -7.78
N ALA A 290 -3.90 13.50 -8.06
CA ALA A 290 -4.44 14.53 -8.94
C ALA A 290 -5.12 15.67 -8.20
N THR A 291 -4.71 16.89 -8.54
CA THR A 291 -5.32 18.13 -8.01
C THR A 291 -6.30 18.79 -8.96
N ASN A 292 -6.30 18.44 -10.23
CA ASN A 292 -7.05 19.15 -11.27
C ASN A 292 -8.31 18.41 -11.71
N TYR A 293 -9.14 17.97 -10.77
CA TYR A 293 -10.50 17.58 -11.13
C TYR A 293 -11.36 18.80 -11.41
N ASP A 294 -12.31 18.64 -12.32
CA ASP A 294 -13.32 19.65 -12.58
C ASP A 294 -14.08 19.99 -11.28
N LEU A 295 -13.96 21.24 -10.86
CA LEU A 295 -14.64 21.74 -9.66
C LEU A 295 -16.15 21.62 -9.78
N ASN A 296 -16.71 21.82 -11.00
CA ASN A 296 -18.13 21.73 -11.25
C ASN A 296 -18.65 20.32 -11.03
N LEU A 297 -17.92 19.30 -11.56
CA LEU A 297 -18.24 17.89 -11.32
C LEU A 297 -18.21 17.55 -9.83
N ALA A 298 -17.22 18.06 -9.09
CA ALA A 298 -17.14 17.82 -7.66
C ALA A 298 -18.33 18.42 -6.90
N ILE A 299 -18.73 19.66 -7.23
CA ILE A 299 -19.90 20.32 -6.62
C ILE A 299 -21.16 19.54 -6.94
N ILE A 300 -21.32 19.07 -8.17
CA ILE A 300 -22.48 18.26 -8.59
C ILE A 300 -22.53 16.97 -7.76
N LEU A 301 -21.43 16.22 -7.69
CA LEU A 301 -21.38 14.95 -6.95
C LEU A 301 -21.62 15.16 -5.45
N PHE A 302 -21.06 16.21 -4.87
CA PHE A 302 -21.30 16.53 -3.46
C PHE A 302 -22.76 16.91 -3.19
N THR A 303 -23.37 17.69 -4.08
CA THR A 303 -24.79 18.04 -4.01
C THR A 303 -25.67 16.77 -4.13
N LEU A 304 -25.35 15.90 -5.09
CA LEU A 304 -26.07 14.61 -5.25
C LEU A 304 -25.91 13.72 -4.01
N PHE A 305 -24.74 13.73 -3.38
CA PHE A 305 -24.51 12.98 -2.13
C PHE A 305 -25.34 13.53 -0.97
N ILE A 306 -25.49 14.85 -0.87
CA ILE A 306 -26.37 15.51 0.13
C ILE A 306 -27.84 15.12 -0.13
N ILE A 307 -28.31 15.22 -1.37
CA ILE A 307 -29.67 14.85 -1.75
C ILE A 307 -29.92 13.36 -1.43
N TYR A 308 -28.97 12.51 -1.76
CA TYR A 308 -28.99 11.09 -1.41
C TYR A 308 -29.10 10.86 0.10
N SER A 309 -28.32 11.59 0.90
CA SER A 309 -28.34 11.47 2.37
C SER A 309 -29.67 11.91 2.97
N ILE A 310 -30.26 13.00 2.44
CA ILE A 310 -31.60 13.46 2.83
C ILE A 310 -32.66 12.40 2.48
N PHE A 311 -32.59 11.83 1.26
CA PHE A 311 -33.50 10.79 0.82
C PHE A 311 -33.38 9.51 1.68
N ALA A 312 -32.15 9.08 2.00
CA ALA A 312 -31.92 7.94 2.87
C ALA A 312 -32.49 8.16 4.29
N THR A 313 -32.33 9.38 4.82
CA THR A 313 -32.91 9.78 6.11
C THR A 313 -34.43 9.79 6.07
N TYR A 314 -35.03 10.32 4.99
CA TYR A 314 -36.47 10.24 4.78
C TYR A 314 -36.99 8.81 4.78
N LEU A 315 -36.35 7.89 4.06
CA LEU A 315 -36.73 6.48 4.04
C LEU A 315 -36.64 5.82 5.43
N PHE A 316 -35.59 6.16 6.17
CA PHE A 316 -35.41 5.63 7.52
C PHE A 316 -36.57 6.01 8.45
N PHE A 317 -36.96 7.27 8.51
CA PHE A 317 -38.00 7.73 9.40
C PHE A 317 -39.44 7.36 8.91
N ASN A 318 -39.72 7.52 7.60
CA ASN A 318 -41.07 7.36 7.06
C ASN A 318 -41.36 5.94 6.58
N LYS A 319 -40.36 5.22 6.05
CA LYS A 319 -40.54 3.83 5.55
C LYS A 319 -39.92 2.78 6.46
N ARG A 320 -39.28 3.19 7.54
CA ARG A 320 -38.54 2.34 8.48
C ARG A 320 -37.49 1.46 7.80
N ASP A 321 -36.88 1.97 6.70
CA ASP A 321 -35.86 1.30 5.95
C ASP A 321 -34.47 1.92 6.25
N PRO A 322 -33.61 1.25 7.03
CA PRO A 322 -32.30 1.77 7.42
C PRO A 322 -31.20 1.58 6.35
N ILE A 323 -31.46 0.83 5.28
CA ILE A 323 -30.42 0.29 4.41
C ILE A 323 -29.62 1.38 3.72
N LEU A 324 -30.27 2.37 3.12
CA LEU A 324 -29.56 3.46 2.46
C LEU A 324 -28.87 4.38 3.48
N LEU A 325 -29.45 4.57 4.66
CA LEU A 325 -28.82 5.37 5.71
C LEU A 325 -27.52 4.70 6.23
N ILE A 326 -27.51 3.38 6.34
CA ILE A 326 -26.29 2.60 6.66
C ILE A 326 -25.22 2.83 5.62
N SER A 327 -25.56 2.84 4.32
CA SER A 327 -24.56 3.10 3.26
C SER A 327 -24.02 4.53 3.28
N VAL A 328 -24.84 5.53 3.64
CA VAL A 328 -24.38 6.92 3.86
C VAL A 328 -23.33 6.96 4.98
N PHE A 329 -23.67 6.38 6.14
CA PHE A 329 -22.71 6.35 7.26
C PHE A 329 -21.46 5.53 6.94
N TRP A 330 -21.57 4.48 6.13
CA TRP A 330 -20.41 3.70 5.68
C TRP A 330 -19.47 4.57 4.83
N ILE A 331 -19.99 5.32 3.85
CA ILE A 331 -19.19 6.23 3.01
C ILE A 331 -18.51 7.29 3.89
N ILE A 332 -19.26 7.96 4.75
CA ILE A 332 -18.73 8.99 5.63
C ILE A 332 -17.61 8.41 6.53
N ALA A 333 -17.90 7.31 7.23
CA ALA A 333 -16.96 6.71 8.17
C ALA A 333 -15.67 6.23 7.49
N SER A 334 -15.80 5.54 6.35
CA SER A 334 -14.65 4.99 5.62
C SER A 334 -13.77 6.08 4.98
N LEU A 335 -14.33 7.24 4.63
CA LEU A 335 -13.59 8.35 4.03
C LEU A 335 -13.07 9.38 5.06
N THR A 336 -13.54 9.36 6.29
CA THR A 336 -13.15 10.34 7.33
C THR A 336 -11.63 10.36 7.53
N LEU A 337 -11.01 9.20 7.77
CA LEU A 337 -9.56 9.13 7.98
C LEU A 337 -8.76 9.45 6.72
N PRO A 338 -9.05 8.88 5.55
CA PRO A 338 -8.38 9.27 4.31
C PRO A 338 -8.42 10.78 4.05
N VAL A 339 -9.56 11.43 4.30
CA VAL A 339 -9.69 12.88 4.16
C VAL A 339 -8.80 13.60 5.17
N ILE A 340 -8.81 13.19 6.46
CA ILE A 340 -7.96 13.78 7.50
C ILE A 340 -6.47 13.57 7.18
N PHE A 341 -6.06 12.40 6.72
CA PHE A 341 -4.67 12.14 6.33
C PHE A 341 -4.23 12.93 5.10
N GLY A 342 -5.12 13.19 4.15
CA GLY A 342 -4.86 14.12 3.05
C GLY A 342 -4.54 15.54 3.51
N MET A 343 -4.89 15.88 4.75
CA MET A 343 -4.71 17.22 5.35
C MET A 343 -3.40 17.36 6.16
N VAL A 344 -2.61 16.32 6.37
CA VAL A 344 -1.60 16.28 7.45
C VAL A 344 -0.15 16.34 6.96
N ASP A 345 0.17 16.33 5.67
CA ASP A 345 1.55 16.26 5.22
C ASP A 345 2.13 17.59 4.76
N LYS A 346 3.04 18.17 5.57
CA LYS A 346 3.81 19.38 5.23
C LYS A 346 5.07 19.13 4.39
N GLY A 347 5.49 17.87 4.24
CA GLY A 347 6.77 17.51 3.59
C GLY A 347 6.71 17.52 2.07
N PHE A 348 5.51 17.39 1.50
CA PHE A 348 5.29 17.38 0.07
C PHE A 348 4.21 18.40 -0.28
N PRO A 349 4.45 19.27 -1.27
CA PRO A 349 3.43 20.21 -1.68
C PRO A 349 2.21 19.44 -2.20
N LEU A 350 1.17 19.47 -1.44
CA LEU A 350 -0.22 19.26 -1.81
C LEU A 350 -0.79 17.84 -1.88
N ILE A 351 -0.02 16.68 -2.01
CA ILE A 351 -0.73 15.58 -2.66
C ILE A 351 -0.30 14.18 -2.27
N SER A 352 0.71 13.98 -1.47
CA SER A 352 1.32 12.66 -1.27
C SER A 352 0.43 11.59 -0.62
N ASN A 353 -0.65 12.00 0.04
CA ASN A 353 -1.48 11.09 0.84
C ASN A 353 -2.84 10.74 0.23
N LEU A 354 -3.19 11.31 -0.94
CA LEU A 354 -4.41 10.92 -1.64
C LEU A 354 -4.14 9.68 -2.49
N ALA A 355 -4.82 8.58 -2.24
CA ALA A 355 -4.70 7.36 -3.03
C ALA A 355 -6.03 6.64 -3.16
N GLU A 356 -6.32 6.11 -4.35
CA GLU A 356 -7.57 5.39 -4.63
C GLU A 356 -7.76 4.18 -3.71
N ARG A 357 -6.67 3.52 -3.28
CA ARG A 357 -6.72 2.36 -2.38
C ARG A 357 -7.48 2.62 -1.07
N TYR A 358 -7.49 3.85 -0.58
CA TYR A 358 -8.20 4.19 0.66
C TYR A 358 -9.72 4.16 0.54
N GLN A 359 -10.24 4.10 -0.70
CA GLN A 359 -11.67 4.00 -0.97
C GLN A 359 -12.16 2.54 -1.04
N TYR A 360 -11.27 1.57 -0.95
CA TYR A 360 -11.61 0.14 -1.10
C TYR A 360 -12.80 -0.27 -0.24
N SER A 361 -12.79 0.13 1.01
CA SER A 361 -13.89 -0.14 1.93
C SER A 361 -15.20 0.59 1.56
N SER A 362 -15.13 1.76 0.95
CA SER A 362 -16.32 2.55 0.58
C SER A 362 -17.15 1.87 -0.51
N VAL A 363 -16.54 0.99 -1.31
CA VAL A 363 -17.24 0.21 -2.36
C VAL A 363 -18.28 -0.74 -1.77
N VAL A 364 -18.15 -1.13 -0.50
CA VAL A 364 -19.20 -1.90 0.21
C VAL A 364 -20.51 -1.14 0.22
N ALA A 365 -20.48 0.17 0.47
CA ALA A 365 -21.68 1.01 0.45
C ALA A 365 -22.30 1.09 -0.94
N ILE A 366 -21.49 1.15 -2.01
CA ILE A 366 -21.98 1.12 -3.39
C ILE A 366 -22.74 -0.19 -3.65
N SER A 367 -22.23 -1.33 -3.19
CA SER A 367 -22.94 -2.62 -3.31
C SER A 367 -24.27 -2.61 -2.57
N ILE A 368 -24.37 -1.99 -1.38
CA ILE A 368 -25.62 -1.84 -0.64
C ILE A 368 -26.62 -0.98 -1.42
N ILE A 369 -26.19 0.13 -2.02
CA ILE A 369 -27.01 1.01 -2.85
C ILE A 369 -27.56 0.24 -4.06
N PHE A 370 -26.71 -0.49 -4.77
CA PHE A 370 -27.12 -1.30 -5.93
C PHE A 370 -28.14 -2.39 -5.55
N PHE A 371 -27.93 -3.07 -4.41
CA PHE A 371 -28.93 -4.01 -3.92
C PHE A 371 -30.29 -3.34 -3.69
N TRP A 372 -30.30 -2.18 -3.04
CA TRP A 372 -31.55 -1.45 -2.76
C TRP A 372 -32.26 -1.05 -4.05
N ILE A 373 -31.53 -0.56 -5.06
CA ILE A 373 -32.04 -0.21 -6.38
C ILE A 373 -32.66 -1.45 -7.04
N LEU A 374 -31.89 -2.54 -7.15
CA LEU A 374 -32.35 -3.78 -7.79
C LEU A 374 -33.61 -4.35 -7.11
N LYS A 375 -33.67 -4.34 -5.79
CA LYS A 375 -34.79 -4.82 -5.03
C LYS A 375 -36.05 -3.99 -5.28
N ASN A 376 -35.96 -2.67 -5.24
CA ASN A 376 -37.14 -1.79 -5.36
C ASN A 376 -37.66 -1.68 -6.80
N LEU A 377 -36.77 -1.69 -7.80
CA LEU A 377 -37.17 -1.66 -9.21
C LEU A 377 -37.70 -3.00 -9.72
N SER A 378 -37.36 -4.11 -9.05
CA SER A 378 -37.75 -5.46 -9.48
C SER A 378 -39.24 -5.84 -9.21
N ASN A 379 -40.06 -4.95 -8.64
CA ASN A 379 -41.44 -5.24 -8.31
C ASN A 379 -42.42 -5.18 -9.51
N HIS A 380 -42.04 -4.52 -10.62
CA HIS A 380 -42.81 -4.44 -11.87
C HIS A 380 -42.01 -5.02 -13.03
N LEU A 381 -42.63 -5.81 -13.90
CA LEU A 381 -41.96 -6.55 -14.97
C LEU A 381 -41.12 -5.61 -15.87
N TYR A 382 -41.70 -4.52 -16.35
CA TYR A 382 -41.00 -3.52 -17.20
C TYR A 382 -39.85 -2.86 -16.44
N LYS A 383 -40.07 -2.42 -15.21
CA LYS A 383 -39.05 -1.81 -14.36
C LYS A 383 -37.92 -2.77 -14.02
N LYS A 384 -38.26 -4.07 -13.85
CA LYS A 384 -37.28 -5.14 -13.61
C LYS A 384 -36.34 -5.31 -14.80
N THR A 385 -36.86 -5.36 -16.00
CA THR A 385 -36.04 -5.50 -17.22
C THR A 385 -35.12 -4.30 -17.38
N LEU A 386 -35.66 -3.08 -17.24
CA LEU A 386 -34.88 -1.85 -17.32
C LEU A 386 -33.78 -1.78 -16.25
N ALA A 387 -34.10 -2.12 -15.01
CA ALA A 387 -33.12 -2.14 -13.92
C ALA A 387 -32.01 -3.15 -14.15
N LEU A 388 -32.37 -4.34 -14.63
CA LEU A 388 -31.37 -5.38 -14.94
C LEU A 388 -30.48 -4.99 -16.12
N SER A 389 -31.07 -4.40 -17.18
CA SER A 389 -30.30 -3.90 -18.34
C SER A 389 -29.32 -2.80 -17.92
N PHE A 390 -29.79 -1.84 -17.11
CA PHE A 390 -28.95 -0.78 -16.59
C PHE A 390 -27.83 -1.32 -15.66
N TYR A 391 -28.15 -2.27 -14.80
CA TYR A 391 -27.17 -2.96 -13.98
C TYR A 391 -26.11 -3.69 -14.82
N CYS A 392 -26.52 -4.44 -15.84
CA CYS A 392 -25.61 -5.14 -16.75
C CYS A 392 -24.69 -4.15 -17.47
N LEU A 393 -25.21 -3.01 -17.92
CA LEU A 393 -24.41 -1.96 -18.54
C LEU A 393 -23.34 -1.43 -17.60
N ILE A 394 -23.71 -1.12 -16.34
CA ILE A 394 -22.75 -0.62 -15.35
C ILE A 394 -21.72 -1.70 -15.02
N LEU A 395 -22.14 -2.95 -14.77
CA LEU A 395 -21.24 -4.03 -14.46
C LEU A 395 -20.24 -4.28 -15.60
N PHE A 396 -20.73 -4.29 -16.84
CA PHE A 396 -19.89 -4.45 -18.03
C PHE A 396 -18.88 -3.29 -18.15
N SER A 397 -19.33 -2.05 -17.94
CA SER A 397 -18.44 -0.88 -17.91
C SER A 397 -17.39 -0.99 -16.80
N CYS A 398 -17.76 -1.45 -15.61
CA CYS A 398 -16.82 -1.68 -14.51
C CYS A 398 -15.75 -2.73 -14.88
N ILE A 399 -16.17 -3.87 -15.47
CA ILE A 399 -15.25 -4.92 -15.94
C ILE A 399 -14.30 -4.37 -17.00
N PHE A 400 -14.83 -3.64 -17.98
CA PHE A 400 -14.02 -3.08 -19.05
C PHE A 400 -12.98 -2.09 -18.53
N ILE A 401 -13.40 -1.16 -17.67
CA ILE A 401 -12.48 -0.18 -17.07
C ILE A 401 -11.45 -0.87 -16.18
N LEU A 402 -11.87 -1.85 -15.36
CA LEU A 402 -10.94 -2.59 -14.50
C LEU A 402 -9.93 -3.40 -15.32
N TYR A 403 -10.38 -3.97 -16.46
CA TYR A 403 -9.49 -4.67 -17.39
C TYR A 403 -8.47 -3.72 -18.02
N ASP A 404 -8.91 -2.54 -18.45
CA ASP A 404 -7.99 -1.53 -18.98
C ASP A 404 -7.00 -1.04 -17.92
N ARG A 405 -7.48 -0.80 -16.71
CA ARG A 405 -6.64 -0.47 -15.55
C ARG A 405 -5.63 -1.56 -15.24
N SER A 406 -5.95 -2.84 -15.42
CA SER A 406 -5.01 -3.92 -15.12
C SER A 406 -3.72 -3.83 -15.93
N LYS A 407 -3.78 -3.32 -17.16
CA LYS A 407 -2.62 -3.19 -18.07
C LYS A 407 -1.53 -2.25 -17.53
N VAL A 408 -1.91 -1.30 -16.71
CA VAL A 408 -0.97 -0.35 -16.08
C VAL A 408 -0.04 -1.05 -15.10
N TYR A 409 -0.46 -2.19 -14.55
CA TYR A 409 0.31 -2.97 -13.58
C TYR A 409 1.17 -4.07 -14.19
N ILE A 410 1.44 -4.03 -15.51
CA ILE A 410 2.31 -4.99 -16.21
C ILE A 410 3.70 -4.99 -15.60
N ASP A 411 4.30 -3.82 -15.43
CA ASP A 411 5.59 -3.62 -14.80
C ASP A 411 5.72 -2.19 -14.24
N ASN A 412 6.83 -1.94 -13.54
CA ASN A 412 7.09 -0.65 -12.93
C ASN A 412 7.25 0.47 -13.96
N TYR A 413 7.80 0.18 -15.14
CA TYR A 413 7.97 1.16 -16.20
C TYR A 413 6.62 1.64 -16.75
N THR A 414 5.74 0.69 -17.10
CA THR A 414 4.39 0.97 -17.59
C THR A 414 3.57 1.74 -16.54
N PHE A 415 3.64 1.30 -15.28
CA PHE A 415 2.95 1.98 -14.18
C PHE A 415 3.38 3.44 -14.03
N MET A 416 4.69 3.70 -14.05
CA MET A 416 5.22 5.07 -13.92
C MET A 416 4.88 5.95 -15.11
N THR A 417 4.99 5.42 -16.34
CA THR A 417 4.69 6.16 -17.57
C THR A 417 3.22 6.56 -17.64
N GLU A 418 2.32 5.63 -17.39
CA GLU A 418 0.88 5.90 -17.37
C GLU A 418 0.48 6.88 -16.25
N THR A 419 1.15 6.81 -15.11
CA THR A 419 0.94 7.76 -14.01
C THR A 419 1.37 9.16 -14.42
N ASP A 420 2.50 9.29 -15.10
CA ASP A 420 3.03 10.57 -15.59
C ASP A 420 2.14 11.21 -16.66
N GLU A 421 1.67 10.42 -17.62
CA GLU A 421 0.82 10.95 -18.71
C GLU A 421 -0.51 11.50 -18.21
N LYS A 422 -1.06 10.90 -17.16
CA LYS A 422 -2.38 11.22 -16.60
C LYS A 422 -2.32 12.17 -15.41
N SER A 423 -1.15 12.35 -14.80
CA SER A 423 -0.98 13.32 -13.70
C SER A 423 -0.75 14.72 -14.24
N PRO A 424 -1.28 15.76 -13.57
CA PRO A 424 -0.96 17.14 -13.92
C PRO A 424 0.55 17.34 -13.87
N LYS A 425 1.13 17.84 -14.96
CA LYS A 425 2.59 17.99 -15.14
C LYS A 425 3.31 18.75 -14.03
N ASN A 426 2.60 19.36 -13.11
CA ASN A 426 3.15 20.25 -12.10
C ASN A 426 3.18 19.66 -10.69
N VAL A 427 2.94 18.34 -10.51
CA VAL A 427 2.60 17.85 -9.18
C VAL A 427 3.42 16.64 -8.73
N HIS A 428 4.06 15.91 -9.63
CA HIS A 428 4.68 14.64 -9.24
C HIS A 428 6.18 14.55 -9.54
N ARG A 429 6.93 14.12 -8.53
CA ARG A 429 8.37 13.80 -8.61
C ARG A 429 8.68 12.82 -9.76
N TYR A 430 7.78 11.87 -10.03
CA TYR A 430 7.95 10.85 -11.07
C TYR A 430 7.62 11.36 -12.47
N SER A 431 6.83 12.45 -12.62
CA SER A 431 6.52 13.10 -13.89
C SER A 431 7.75 13.56 -14.68
N PHE A 432 8.86 13.72 -13.98
CA PHE A 432 10.13 14.14 -14.58
C PHE A 432 11.18 13.03 -14.58
N SER A 433 11.12 12.10 -13.64
CA SER A 433 12.13 11.04 -13.51
C SER A 433 12.05 10.04 -14.66
N VAL A 434 10.87 9.69 -15.16
CA VAL A 434 10.70 8.78 -16.29
C VAL A 434 11.13 9.42 -17.60
N PRO A 435 10.66 10.64 -17.99
CA PRO A 435 11.18 11.35 -19.14
C PRO A 435 12.69 11.58 -19.10
N MET A 436 13.27 11.91 -17.94
CA MET A 436 14.72 12.06 -17.79
C MET A 436 15.48 10.74 -17.99
N ARG A 437 14.99 9.62 -17.44
CA ARG A 437 15.59 8.30 -17.68
C ARG A 437 15.54 7.89 -19.14
N ASN A 438 14.41 8.14 -19.81
CA ASN A 438 14.25 7.88 -21.23
C ASN A 438 15.21 8.75 -22.06
N ALA A 439 15.32 10.01 -21.71
CA ALA A 439 16.27 10.93 -22.35
C ALA A 439 17.72 10.44 -22.19
N VAL A 440 18.14 10.00 -21.01
CA VAL A 440 19.47 9.40 -20.79
C VAL A 440 19.64 8.12 -21.62
N LYS A 441 18.64 7.22 -21.62
CA LYS A 441 18.68 5.98 -22.41
C LYS A 441 18.83 6.23 -23.90
N ASN A 442 18.18 7.27 -24.40
CA ASN A 442 18.21 7.67 -25.82
C ASN A 442 19.36 8.64 -26.13
N ASN A 443 20.21 8.98 -25.15
CA ASN A 443 21.28 9.98 -25.25
C ASN A 443 20.78 11.37 -25.67
N ASP A 444 19.51 11.71 -25.31
CA ASP A 444 18.86 13.00 -25.59
C ASP A 444 18.99 13.94 -24.39
N TRP A 445 20.14 14.56 -24.26
CA TRP A 445 20.42 15.49 -23.15
C TRP A 445 19.65 16.80 -23.25
N THR A 446 19.11 17.14 -24.43
CA THR A 446 18.22 18.31 -24.59
C THR A 446 16.88 18.06 -23.90
N ALA A 447 16.27 16.90 -24.16
CA ALA A 447 15.05 16.48 -23.47
C ALA A 447 15.29 16.28 -21.97
N TYR A 448 16.48 15.74 -21.57
CA TYR A 448 16.85 15.61 -20.17
C TYR A 448 16.91 16.98 -19.47
N LYS A 449 17.62 17.94 -20.03
CA LYS A 449 17.73 19.32 -19.54
C LYS A 449 16.36 19.98 -19.38
N PHE A 450 15.51 19.86 -20.41
CA PHE A 450 14.16 20.44 -20.39
C PHE A 450 13.36 19.91 -19.20
N ASN A 451 13.29 18.60 -19.02
CA ASN A 451 12.55 17.97 -17.92
C ASN A 451 13.16 18.31 -16.56
N LEU A 452 14.48 18.39 -16.45
CA LEU A 452 15.20 18.74 -15.24
C LEU A 452 14.87 20.17 -14.78
N TYR A 453 14.86 21.16 -15.69
CA TYR A 453 14.50 22.54 -15.36
C TYR A 453 13.02 22.66 -14.97
N GLN A 454 12.12 21.92 -15.60
CA GLN A 454 10.71 21.85 -15.19
C GLN A 454 10.58 21.29 -13.76
N PHE A 455 11.33 20.25 -13.45
CA PHE A 455 11.34 19.64 -12.12
C PHE A 455 11.89 20.60 -11.05
N TYR A 456 12.96 21.31 -11.37
CA TYR A 456 13.55 22.32 -10.48
C TYR A 456 12.60 23.46 -10.15
N GLN A 457 11.88 23.98 -11.12
CA GLN A 457 10.89 25.07 -10.91
C GLN A 457 9.79 24.67 -9.91
N LEU A 458 9.46 23.38 -9.84
CA LEU A 458 8.43 22.88 -8.94
C LEU A 458 8.97 22.66 -7.53
N ASN A 459 10.23 22.31 -7.36
CA ASN A 459 10.75 21.93 -6.05
C ASN A 459 12.26 22.01 -5.90
N THR A 460 12.74 23.17 -5.49
CA THR A 460 14.16 23.47 -5.28
C THR A 460 14.77 22.83 -4.03
N LYS A 461 13.98 22.17 -3.19
CA LYS A 461 14.42 21.63 -1.89
C LYS A 461 14.68 20.12 -1.87
N PHE A 462 14.53 19.44 -3.01
CA PHE A 462 14.81 18.00 -3.07
C PHE A 462 16.27 17.73 -3.39
N ASP A 463 16.90 16.92 -2.55
CA ASP A 463 18.24 16.38 -2.76
C ASP A 463 18.41 15.72 -4.15
N GLU A 464 17.37 15.01 -4.61
CA GLU A 464 17.37 14.34 -5.92
C GLU A 464 17.42 15.32 -7.10
N VAL A 465 16.71 16.45 -7.02
CA VAL A 465 16.75 17.47 -8.08
C VAL A 465 18.13 18.06 -8.21
N ILE A 466 18.78 18.37 -7.07
CA ILE A 466 20.13 18.92 -7.04
C ILE A 466 21.13 17.91 -7.60
N LEU A 467 21.00 16.62 -7.24
CA LEU A 467 21.85 15.55 -7.75
C LEU A 467 21.69 15.33 -9.27
N GLU A 468 20.47 15.47 -9.80
CA GLU A 468 20.25 15.36 -11.25
C GLU A 468 20.81 16.58 -12.00
N PHE A 469 20.80 17.80 -11.41
CA PHE A 469 21.53 18.94 -11.97
C PHE A 469 23.04 18.73 -11.97
N LEU A 470 23.60 18.19 -10.90
CA LEU A 470 25.01 17.82 -10.84
C LEU A 470 25.36 16.84 -11.97
N ARG A 471 24.52 15.81 -12.18
CA ARG A 471 24.70 14.86 -13.28
C ARG A 471 24.71 15.52 -14.64
N TYR A 472 23.77 16.44 -14.88
CA TYR A 472 23.68 17.18 -16.14
C TYR A 472 24.91 18.05 -16.35
N PHE A 473 25.36 18.82 -15.34
CA PHE A 473 26.51 19.70 -15.48
C PHE A 473 27.86 18.96 -15.56
N ILE A 474 27.97 17.77 -14.97
CA ILE A 474 29.14 16.89 -15.18
C ILE A 474 29.18 16.42 -16.63
N HIS A 475 28.01 16.01 -17.20
CA HIS A 475 27.97 15.63 -18.62
C HIS A 475 28.31 16.79 -19.55
N GLU A 476 27.92 18.02 -19.24
CA GLU A 476 28.22 19.22 -20.03
C GLU A 476 29.63 19.78 -19.72
N GLU A 477 30.41 19.14 -18.87
CA GLU A 477 31.73 19.59 -18.41
C GLU A 477 31.71 21.04 -17.87
N ASN A 478 30.61 21.45 -17.26
CA ASN A 478 30.40 22.82 -16.79
C ASN A 478 30.78 22.97 -15.31
N GLU A 479 32.04 23.32 -15.04
CA GLU A 479 32.59 23.48 -13.68
C GLU A 479 31.80 24.49 -12.81
N ALA A 480 31.35 25.59 -13.39
CA ALA A 480 30.58 26.60 -12.65
C ALA A 480 29.22 26.06 -12.19
N GLY A 481 28.55 25.32 -13.05
CA GLY A 481 27.29 24.65 -12.72
C GLY A 481 27.48 23.55 -11.67
N ILE A 482 28.54 22.75 -11.79
CA ILE A 482 28.88 21.71 -10.82
C ILE A 482 29.07 22.36 -9.44
N LYS A 483 29.95 23.36 -9.35
CA LYS A 483 30.24 24.03 -8.09
C LYS A 483 29.00 24.66 -7.46
N PHE A 484 28.17 25.32 -8.26
CA PHE A 484 26.92 25.95 -7.75
C PHE A 484 26.00 24.92 -7.09
N PHE A 485 25.79 23.77 -7.72
CA PHE A 485 24.89 22.76 -7.17
C PHE A 485 25.52 21.92 -6.05
N GLU A 486 26.84 21.75 -6.02
CA GLU A 486 27.55 21.21 -4.85
C GLU A 486 27.36 22.12 -3.63
N ASP A 487 27.57 23.44 -3.78
CA ASP A 487 27.40 24.42 -2.73
C ASP A 487 25.93 24.48 -2.24
N GLU A 488 24.96 24.42 -3.16
CA GLU A 488 23.54 24.42 -2.82
C GLU A 488 23.13 23.13 -2.09
N PHE A 489 23.69 21.98 -2.51
CA PHE A 489 23.48 20.71 -1.82
C PHE A 489 24.05 20.75 -0.39
N GLU A 490 25.27 21.20 -0.23
CA GLU A 490 25.90 21.32 1.09
C GLU A 490 25.12 22.26 1.99
N LYS A 491 24.63 23.38 1.51
CA LYS A 491 23.79 24.32 2.25
C LYS A 491 22.50 23.70 2.77
N GLN A 492 21.84 22.85 1.99
CA GLN A 492 20.55 22.26 2.34
C GLN A 492 20.68 20.98 3.15
N PHE A 493 21.74 20.18 2.95
CA PHE A 493 21.84 18.80 3.45
C PHE A 493 23.06 18.53 4.34
N LYS A 494 23.96 19.52 4.61
CA LYS A 494 25.19 19.35 5.40
C LYS A 494 25.02 18.67 6.76
N ASP A 495 23.85 18.85 7.39
CA ASP A 495 23.53 18.31 8.71
C ASP A 495 22.63 17.06 8.64
N LYS A 496 22.35 16.54 7.43
CA LYS A 496 21.50 15.38 7.20
C LYS A 496 22.34 14.20 6.69
N PRO A 497 22.69 13.22 7.55
CA PRO A 497 23.57 12.11 7.15
C PRO A 497 23.08 11.37 5.91
N TYR A 498 21.78 11.14 5.77
CA TYR A 498 21.21 10.46 4.60
C TYR A 498 21.37 11.27 3.30
N GLY A 499 21.23 12.61 3.35
CA GLY A 499 21.50 13.47 2.18
C GLY A 499 22.98 13.38 1.75
N ILE A 500 23.90 13.51 2.71
CA ILE A 500 25.33 13.35 2.47
C ILE A 500 25.67 11.97 1.89
N PHE A 501 24.97 10.91 2.34
CA PHE A 501 25.14 9.57 1.81
C PHE A 501 24.72 9.45 0.33
N LYS A 502 23.60 10.06 -0.04
CA LYS A 502 23.18 10.13 -1.46
C LYS A 502 24.23 10.83 -2.32
N LEU A 503 24.80 11.94 -1.83
CA LEU A 503 25.88 12.63 -2.52
C LEU A 503 27.13 11.76 -2.66
N ALA A 504 27.50 11.03 -1.62
CA ALA A 504 28.62 10.09 -1.68
C ALA A 504 28.39 9.01 -2.76
N ARG A 505 27.20 8.43 -2.83
CA ARG A 505 26.83 7.44 -3.86
C ARG A 505 26.83 8.05 -5.25
N PHE A 506 26.39 9.29 -5.39
CA PHE A 506 26.47 10.04 -6.63
C PHE A 506 27.92 10.19 -7.10
N TYR A 507 28.85 10.58 -6.23
CA TYR A 507 30.29 10.64 -6.56
C TYR A 507 30.90 9.27 -6.88
N VAL A 508 30.43 8.18 -6.23
CA VAL A 508 30.86 6.82 -6.62
C VAL A 508 30.45 6.50 -8.05
N PHE A 509 29.22 6.85 -8.41
CA PHE A 509 28.69 6.61 -9.77
C PHE A 509 29.47 7.41 -10.84
N ASN A 510 29.90 8.63 -10.52
CA ASN A 510 30.67 9.48 -11.42
C ASN A 510 32.20 9.27 -11.29
N GLU A 511 32.63 8.19 -10.64
CA GLU A 511 34.05 7.83 -10.46
C GLU A 511 34.90 8.84 -9.65
N GLU A 512 34.24 9.79 -8.97
CA GLU A 512 34.89 10.79 -8.11
C GLU A 512 35.17 10.24 -6.71
N TYR A 513 35.90 9.13 -6.63
CA TYR A 513 36.08 8.32 -5.43
C TYR A 513 36.64 9.07 -4.22
N GLN A 514 37.47 10.08 -4.44
CA GLN A 514 38.02 10.85 -3.32
C GLN A 514 36.98 11.75 -2.67
N LYS A 515 36.12 12.39 -3.48
CA LYS A 515 34.98 13.17 -2.96
C LYS A 515 34.01 12.24 -2.20
N ALA A 516 33.67 11.09 -2.78
CA ALA A 516 32.83 10.10 -2.12
C ALA A 516 33.34 9.67 -0.74
N LYS A 517 34.61 9.37 -0.62
CA LYS A 517 35.26 9.03 0.67
C LYS A 517 35.17 10.18 1.68
N ASN A 518 35.34 11.41 1.23
CA ASN A 518 35.26 12.57 2.11
C ASN A 518 33.84 12.75 2.67
N GLU A 519 32.83 12.56 1.84
CA GLU A 519 31.44 12.63 2.28
C GLU A 519 31.10 11.53 3.31
N ILE A 520 31.49 10.29 3.07
CA ILE A 520 31.31 9.19 4.04
C ILE A 520 32.03 9.49 5.36
N LYS A 521 33.23 10.09 5.33
CA LYS A 521 33.92 10.51 6.56
C LYS A 521 33.16 11.59 7.33
N LYS A 522 32.47 12.51 6.65
CA LYS A 522 31.61 13.51 7.31
C LYS A 522 30.48 12.80 8.10
N ILE A 523 29.87 11.78 7.52
CA ILE A 523 28.80 11.01 8.18
C ILE A 523 29.33 10.32 9.44
N PHE A 524 30.47 9.62 9.37
CA PHE A 524 31.06 8.99 10.56
C PHE A 524 31.34 9.99 11.67
N LYS A 525 31.85 11.19 11.35
CA LYS A 525 32.07 12.25 12.34
C LYS A 525 30.76 12.72 13.00
N GLN A 526 29.71 12.83 12.22
CA GLN A 526 28.39 13.20 12.75
C GLN A 526 27.84 12.09 13.67
N TYR A 527 28.01 10.82 13.30
CA TYR A 527 27.57 9.68 14.12
C TYR A 527 28.33 9.59 15.45
N ASP A 528 29.64 9.83 15.45
CA ASP A 528 30.44 9.89 16.69
C ASP A 528 29.95 11.03 17.61
N LYS A 529 29.59 12.18 17.05
CA LYS A 529 29.01 13.29 17.81
C LYS A 529 27.66 12.94 18.40
N ILE A 530 26.76 12.35 17.60
CA ILE A 530 25.43 11.92 18.04
C ILE A 530 25.56 10.85 19.14
N LYS A 531 26.44 9.88 18.95
CA LYS A 531 26.70 8.81 19.93
C LYS A 531 27.15 9.39 21.28
N LYS A 532 28.13 10.29 21.29
CA LYS A 532 28.60 10.97 22.51
C LYS A 532 27.51 11.77 23.21
N GLN A 533 26.63 12.45 22.46
CA GLN A 533 25.52 13.22 23.03
C GLN A 533 24.47 12.31 23.67
N LEU A 534 24.16 11.17 23.04
CA LEU A 534 23.20 10.21 23.57
C LEU A 534 23.74 9.48 24.79
N GLU A 535 25.00 9.09 24.79
CA GLU A 535 25.68 8.48 25.94
C GLU A 535 25.69 9.45 27.15
N ALA A 536 25.99 10.74 26.91
CA ALA A 536 25.94 11.76 27.95
C ALA A 536 24.53 11.99 28.52
N SER A 537 23.50 11.70 27.77
CA SER A 537 22.08 11.79 28.18
C SER A 537 21.51 10.46 28.69
N GLY A 538 22.34 9.40 28.83
CA GLY A 538 21.89 8.07 29.26
C GLY A 538 21.00 7.32 28.28
N LYS A 539 20.92 7.78 27.02
CA LYS A 539 20.11 7.17 25.95
C LYS A 539 20.99 6.29 25.05
N LYS A 540 20.48 5.13 24.66
CA LYS A 540 21.13 4.28 23.66
C LYS A 540 20.82 4.77 22.25
N VAL A 541 21.81 4.69 21.35
CA VAL A 541 21.60 4.89 19.90
C VAL A 541 20.77 3.71 19.37
N THR A 542 19.54 3.95 18.99
CA THR A 542 18.64 2.91 18.50
C THR A 542 18.63 2.79 16.98
N PHE A 543 18.97 3.86 16.27
CA PHE A 543 18.95 3.87 14.80
C PHE A 543 19.84 4.98 14.23
N LEU A 544 20.57 4.66 13.16
CA LEU A 544 21.36 5.60 12.35
C LEU A 544 20.90 5.48 10.88
N ASP A 545 20.65 6.60 10.22
CA ASP A 545 20.23 6.66 8.83
C ASP A 545 21.18 7.58 8.03
N PRO A 546 22.00 7.02 7.11
CA PRO A 546 22.05 5.61 6.69
C PRO A 546 22.63 4.66 7.76
N PRO A 547 22.32 3.34 7.66
CA PRO A 547 22.96 2.33 8.52
C PRO A 547 24.48 2.29 8.34
N ILE A 548 25.22 1.95 9.40
CA ILE A 548 26.69 1.92 9.36
C ILE A 548 27.22 0.87 8.38
N ASP A 549 26.54 -0.27 8.25
CA ASP A 549 26.88 -1.32 7.29
C ASP A 549 26.84 -0.82 5.84
N ASP A 550 25.85 0.02 5.50
CA ASP A 550 25.78 0.65 4.18
C ASP A 550 26.97 1.59 3.90
N LEU A 551 27.46 2.30 4.92
CA LEU A 551 28.66 3.16 4.77
C LEU A 551 29.91 2.33 4.48
N TYR A 552 30.10 1.21 5.19
CA TYR A 552 31.20 0.29 4.91
C TYR A 552 31.03 -0.41 3.56
N PHE A 553 29.82 -0.74 3.17
CA PHE A 553 29.54 -1.30 1.86
C PHE A 553 29.96 -0.33 0.73
N GLU A 554 29.59 0.95 0.80
CA GLU A 554 30.00 1.94 -0.19
C GLU A 554 31.51 2.19 -0.17
N LEU A 555 32.19 2.19 1.00
CA LEU A 555 33.66 2.23 1.07
C LEU A 555 34.30 0.99 0.41
N GLY A 556 33.68 -0.17 0.56
CA GLY A 556 34.09 -1.40 -0.13
C GLY A 556 34.04 -1.23 -1.65
N LYS A 557 32.95 -0.70 -2.19
CA LYS A 557 32.79 -0.40 -3.62
C LYS A 557 33.84 0.58 -4.12
N ILE A 558 34.05 1.69 -3.40
CA ILE A 558 35.06 2.68 -3.75
C ILE A 558 36.45 2.04 -3.83
N ASN A 559 36.83 1.25 -2.84
CA ASN A 559 38.12 0.59 -2.84
C ASN A 559 38.25 -0.47 -3.97
N PHE A 560 37.17 -1.17 -4.28
CA PHE A 560 37.11 -2.13 -5.37
C PHE A 560 37.33 -1.46 -6.72
N TYR A 561 36.64 -0.37 -7.02
CA TYR A 561 36.80 0.37 -8.26
C TYR A 561 38.21 1.00 -8.38
N GLN A 562 38.81 1.38 -7.27
CA GLN A 562 40.21 1.82 -7.21
C GLN A 562 41.22 0.66 -7.27
N LYS A 563 40.76 -0.58 -7.46
CA LYS A 563 41.59 -1.80 -7.50
C LYS A 563 42.31 -2.12 -6.19
N ASN A 564 41.93 -1.49 -5.08
CA ASN A 564 42.47 -1.75 -3.74
C ASN A 564 41.68 -2.93 -3.11
N TYR A 565 41.85 -4.13 -3.68
CA TYR A 565 41.02 -5.28 -3.38
C TYR A 565 41.07 -5.75 -1.92
N ASP A 566 42.24 -5.67 -1.25
CA ASP A 566 42.38 -6.03 0.15
C ASP A 566 41.50 -5.14 1.05
N LYS A 567 41.56 -3.81 0.85
CA LYS A 567 40.73 -2.86 1.58
C LYS A 567 39.26 -2.97 1.20
N ALA A 568 38.95 -3.31 -0.04
CA ALA A 568 37.58 -3.56 -0.46
C ALA A 568 36.97 -4.75 0.29
N LEU A 569 37.73 -5.87 0.35
CA LEU A 569 37.34 -7.07 1.07
C LEU A 569 37.13 -6.81 2.56
N GLU A 570 38.05 -6.07 3.20
CA GLU A 570 37.94 -5.67 4.60
C GLU A 570 36.64 -4.91 4.86
N ASN A 571 36.33 -3.90 4.02
CA ASN A 571 35.12 -3.09 4.19
C ASN A 571 33.84 -3.92 3.94
N PHE A 572 33.79 -4.78 2.92
CA PHE A 572 32.63 -5.66 2.71
C PHE A 572 32.43 -6.66 3.85
N LYS A 573 33.52 -7.23 4.38
CA LYS A 573 33.46 -8.09 5.56
C LYS A 573 32.97 -7.31 6.79
N THR A 574 33.43 -6.08 6.99
CA THR A 574 32.97 -5.22 8.09
C THR A 574 31.49 -4.92 7.96
N ALA A 575 30.99 -4.60 6.77
CA ALA A 575 29.57 -4.41 6.51
C ALA A 575 28.77 -5.67 6.89
N ASN A 576 29.25 -6.86 6.54
CA ASN A 576 28.60 -8.11 6.88
C ASN A 576 28.69 -8.48 8.39
N VAL A 577 29.78 -8.11 9.09
CA VAL A 577 29.88 -8.28 10.54
C VAL A 577 28.85 -7.42 11.28
N ILE A 578 28.64 -6.19 10.80
CA ILE A 578 27.63 -5.27 11.37
C ILE A 578 26.22 -5.75 11.06
N ASN A 579 25.99 -6.15 9.80
CA ASN A 579 24.72 -6.69 9.34
C ASN A 579 24.95 -8.06 8.65
N PRO A 580 24.86 -9.18 9.37
CA PRO A 580 25.08 -10.52 8.83
C PRO A 580 24.14 -10.91 7.69
N LEU A 581 23.07 -10.17 7.48
CA LEU A 581 22.11 -10.39 6.38
C LEU A 581 22.35 -9.47 5.18
N HIS A 582 23.48 -8.78 5.14
CA HIS A 582 23.82 -7.93 4.00
C HIS A 582 24.32 -8.76 2.81
N ALA A 583 23.41 -9.46 2.14
CA ALA A 583 23.70 -10.36 1.02
C ALA A 583 24.57 -9.72 -0.07
N THR A 584 24.31 -8.45 -0.39
CA THR A 584 25.05 -7.70 -1.42
C THR A 584 26.49 -7.44 -0.97
N ALA A 585 26.77 -7.26 0.32
CA ALA A 585 28.14 -7.13 0.82
C ALA A 585 28.89 -8.46 0.70
N LEU A 586 28.28 -9.59 1.06
CA LEU A 586 28.85 -10.93 0.84
C LEU A 586 29.13 -11.21 -0.62
N TYR A 587 28.19 -10.87 -1.50
CA TYR A 587 28.32 -11.05 -2.94
C TYR A 587 29.51 -10.23 -3.49
N ASN A 588 29.66 -8.96 -3.12
CA ASN A 588 30.78 -8.13 -3.55
C ASN A 588 32.10 -8.57 -2.90
N ALA A 589 32.09 -9.09 -1.68
CA ALA A 589 33.25 -9.71 -1.06
C ALA A 589 33.71 -10.94 -1.86
N ALA A 590 32.75 -11.77 -2.32
CA ALA A 590 33.07 -12.92 -3.16
C ALA A 590 33.68 -12.50 -4.51
N ILE A 591 33.14 -11.48 -5.17
CA ILE A 591 33.73 -10.92 -6.40
C ILE A 591 35.16 -10.43 -6.12
N THR A 592 35.37 -9.77 -4.98
CA THR A 592 36.67 -9.25 -4.60
C THR A 592 37.70 -10.37 -4.36
N LEU A 593 37.29 -11.46 -3.66
CA LEU A 593 38.10 -12.65 -3.47
C LEU A 593 38.50 -13.30 -4.80
N LYS A 594 37.56 -13.36 -5.75
CA LYS A 594 37.86 -13.85 -7.11
C LYS A 594 38.90 -13.00 -7.80
N LYS A 595 38.87 -11.67 -7.67
CA LYS A 595 39.91 -10.76 -8.20
C LYS A 595 41.27 -10.96 -7.53
N LEU A 596 41.29 -11.44 -6.29
CA LEU A 596 42.50 -11.80 -5.52
C LEU A 596 43.00 -13.22 -5.81
N GLY A 597 42.29 -14.03 -6.64
CA GLY A 597 42.62 -15.40 -6.96
C GLY A 597 42.21 -16.44 -5.93
N LEU A 598 41.45 -16.04 -4.90
CA LEU A 598 41.00 -16.90 -3.80
C LEU A 598 39.62 -17.55 -4.13
N ASN A 599 39.60 -18.39 -5.18
CA ASN A 599 38.38 -18.93 -5.79
C ASN A 599 37.53 -19.80 -4.85
N LYS A 600 38.16 -20.59 -3.96
CA LYS A 600 37.43 -21.45 -3.02
C LYS A 600 36.63 -20.63 -1.99
N GLU A 601 37.27 -19.60 -1.44
CA GLU A 601 36.60 -18.70 -0.48
C GLU A 601 35.51 -17.89 -1.17
N ALA A 602 35.77 -17.42 -2.40
CA ALA A 602 34.76 -16.72 -3.20
C ALA A 602 33.50 -17.57 -3.41
N THR A 603 33.68 -18.85 -3.76
CA THR A 603 32.54 -19.77 -3.97
C THR A 603 31.70 -19.96 -2.71
N GLN A 604 32.36 -20.02 -1.54
CA GLN A 604 31.62 -20.14 -0.27
C GLN A 604 30.78 -18.87 0.00
N LEU A 605 31.39 -17.68 -0.12
CA LEU A 605 30.65 -16.42 0.08
C LEU A 605 29.55 -16.20 -0.96
N TYR A 606 29.69 -16.70 -2.19
CA TYR A 606 28.56 -16.70 -3.15
C TYR A 606 27.39 -17.54 -2.67
N LYS A 607 27.68 -18.75 -2.13
CA LYS A 607 26.62 -19.62 -1.57
C LYS A 607 25.92 -18.92 -0.41
N ASP A 608 26.70 -18.36 0.52
CA ASP A 608 26.15 -17.64 1.67
C ASP A 608 25.30 -16.42 1.23
N ALA A 609 25.75 -15.68 0.22
CA ALA A 609 24.99 -14.56 -0.35
C ALA A 609 23.68 -15.01 -1.02
N ILE A 610 23.71 -16.13 -1.76
CA ILE A 610 22.52 -16.73 -2.41
C ILE A 610 21.56 -17.30 -1.37
N GLU A 611 22.07 -17.85 -0.29
CA GLU A 611 21.23 -18.34 0.83
C GLU A 611 20.44 -17.21 1.46
N ILE A 612 21.08 -16.05 1.65
CA ILE A 612 20.43 -14.85 2.18
C ILE A 612 19.51 -14.19 1.14
N ASN A 613 19.97 -14.08 -0.11
CA ASN A 613 19.22 -13.49 -1.21
C ASN A 613 19.28 -14.38 -2.47
N PRO A 614 18.28 -15.25 -2.69
CA PRO A 614 18.22 -16.14 -3.85
C PRO A 614 18.21 -15.49 -5.22
N PHE A 615 17.83 -14.19 -5.32
CA PHE A 615 17.87 -13.44 -6.59
C PHE A 615 19.29 -13.21 -7.11
N LEU A 616 20.29 -13.34 -6.26
CA LEU A 616 21.69 -13.28 -6.69
C LEU A 616 22.14 -14.55 -7.42
N ARG A 617 21.32 -15.62 -7.46
CA ARG A 617 21.69 -16.93 -8.02
C ARG A 617 22.06 -16.86 -9.49
N GLU A 618 21.28 -16.20 -10.31
CA GLU A 618 21.52 -16.12 -11.74
C GLU A 618 22.85 -15.40 -12.03
N THR A 619 23.08 -14.25 -11.38
CA THR A 619 24.30 -13.48 -11.51
C THR A 619 25.52 -14.22 -10.93
N ALA A 620 25.34 -14.96 -9.83
CA ALA A 620 26.39 -15.74 -9.19
C ALA A 620 26.75 -16.98 -9.98
N ASN A 621 25.77 -17.70 -10.57
CA ASN A 621 26.00 -18.86 -11.41
C ASN A 621 26.86 -18.53 -12.64
N ASN A 622 26.58 -17.40 -13.28
CA ASN A 622 27.40 -16.91 -14.41
C ASN A 622 28.85 -16.62 -13.99
N LEU A 623 29.06 -16.19 -12.75
CA LEU A 623 30.39 -15.94 -12.20
C LEU A 623 31.11 -17.22 -11.75
N ILE A 624 30.38 -18.22 -11.28
CA ILE A 624 30.89 -19.53 -10.86
C ILE A 624 31.23 -20.39 -12.09
N ALA A 625 30.38 -20.39 -13.13
CA ALA A 625 30.59 -21.16 -14.35
C ALA A 625 31.90 -20.78 -15.05
N ASN A 626 32.22 -19.48 -15.06
CA ASN A 626 33.49 -18.97 -15.63
C ASN A 626 34.73 -19.25 -14.75
N THR A 627 34.62 -20.04 -13.67
CA THR A 627 35.76 -20.43 -12.81
C THR A 627 36.19 -21.88 -13.04
N ASN A 628 35.45 -22.63 -13.84
CA ASN A 628 35.79 -24.02 -14.19
C ASN A 628 36.57 -24.14 -15.52
N GLU A 629 36.90 -23.00 -16.16
CA GLU A 629 37.91 -22.86 -17.20
C GLU A 629 39.19 -22.26 -16.61
#